data_f51378aba457b5f6de83907d730bf700
#
_entry.id   f51378aba457b5f6de83907d730bf700
#
_cell.length_a   1.000
_cell.length_b   1.000
_cell.length_c   1.000
_cell.angle_alpha   90.00
_cell.angle_beta   90.00
_cell.angle_gamma   90.00
#
_symmetry.space_group_name_H-M   'P 1'
#
loop_
_entity.id
_entity.type
_entity.pdbx_description
1 polymer ?
#
loop_
_entity_poly.entity_id
_entity_poly.type
_entity_poly.pdbx_seq_one_letter_code
_entity_poly.pdbx_strand_id
1 'polypeptide(L)'
;MPTYVYVANADDGEIATYLLNPGGELEPRGRAKAAAQVAPMAVSPDQRLLYAAVRSKPFSVHVFRIDPASGALSPHSVSPLAESCPYLSLDRTGRTLFGASYGAHLVIVKDVGSDGGVALEARQVIPVGRNAHAILADRSNRFVFVPCLGTDQIFPFALEGGSLRTGKPVAMKPGTGPRHLSFSADNRFLYVLGELTGSVTTFSLKEGLLSEVASAAMTTSLRPGAPRGPDAPPRERDKDVWAADIHLTPDGRFLYTSERTGNSLCAFRVDAQSGRLTWIGATPTEKQPRGFAIDPGGKYLVASGEKSTTLSVHAIGGDGSLGAGRPFPGGKGGNWVTMVSF
;
A
#
# COMPACT_ATOMS: atom_id res chain seq x y z
N MET A 1 16.51 -4.93 -17.78
CA MET A 1 15.81 -3.63 -17.55
C MET A 1 16.15 -3.16 -16.15
N PRO A 2 16.55 -1.88 -15.93
CA PRO A 2 16.85 -1.38 -14.60
C PRO A 2 15.58 -1.32 -13.75
N THR A 3 15.70 -1.69 -12.49
CA THR A 3 14.62 -1.57 -11.50
C THR A 3 14.98 -0.51 -10.47
N TYR A 4 14.16 0.53 -10.37
CA TYR A 4 14.35 1.60 -9.40
C TYR A 4 13.39 1.43 -8.22
N VAL A 5 13.91 1.67 -7.02
CA VAL A 5 13.18 1.63 -5.76
C VAL A 5 13.05 3.05 -5.24
N TYR A 6 11.83 3.48 -4.96
CA TYR A 6 11.52 4.77 -4.34
C TYR A 6 11.04 4.56 -2.92
N VAL A 7 11.62 5.29 -1.99
CA VAL A 7 11.29 5.21 -0.56
C VAL A 7 10.90 6.58 -0.06
N ALA A 8 9.68 6.71 0.44
CA ALA A 8 9.24 7.94 1.09
C ALA A 8 9.75 7.97 2.54
N ASN A 9 10.66 8.91 2.81
CA ASN A 9 11.24 9.18 4.12
C ASN A 9 10.47 10.34 4.76
N ALA A 10 9.40 10.02 5.49
CA ALA A 10 8.43 11.00 5.97
C ALA A 10 9.02 12.05 6.91
N ASP A 11 9.96 11.66 7.77
CA ASP A 11 10.60 12.56 8.73
C ASP A 11 11.64 13.46 8.06
N ASP A 12 12.30 12.97 7.00
CA ASP A 12 13.25 13.77 6.20
C ASP A 12 12.53 14.66 5.16
N GLY A 13 11.26 14.38 4.85
CA GLY A 13 10.47 15.12 3.86
C GLY A 13 10.95 14.94 2.43
N GLU A 14 11.49 13.77 2.10
CA GLU A 14 12.08 13.45 0.81
C GLU A 14 11.74 12.05 0.31
N ILE A 15 11.95 11.83 -0.97
CA ILE A 15 11.86 10.53 -1.61
C ILE A 15 13.26 10.11 -2.05
N ALA A 16 13.79 9.04 -1.48
CA ALA A 16 15.06 8.46 -1.87
C ALA A 16 14.88 7.48 -3.03
N THR A 17 15.83 7.52 -3.98
CA THR A 17 15.87 6.63 -5.15
C THR A 17 17.06 5.71 -5.08
N TYR A 18 16.84 4.44 -5.36
CA TYR A 18 17.88 3.41 -5.45
C TYR A 18 17.73 2.62 -6.74
N LEU A 19 18.83 2.13 -7.30
CA LEU A 19 18.85 1.07 -8.29
C LEU A 19 18.93 -0.27 -7.57
N LEU A 20 18.01 -1.18 -7.86
CA LEU A 20 18.07 -2.57 -7.42
C LEU A 20 18.85 -3.38 -8.47
N ASN A 21 20.04 -3.80 -8.11
CA ASN A 21 20.90 -4.62 -8.96
C ASN A 21 20.41 -6.08 -9.03
N PRO A 22 20.75 -6.84 -10.09
CA PRO A 22 20.35 -8.24 -10.23
C PRO A 22 20.73 -9.16 -9.07
N GLY A 23 21.78 -8.82 -8.31
CA GLY A 23 22.22 -9.51 -7.09
C GLY A 23 21.46 -9.09 -5.82
N GLY A 24 20.49 -8.14 -5.94
CA GLY A 24 19.70 -7.63 -4.83
C GLY A 24 20.41 -6.56 -4.00
N GLU A 25 21.47 -5.92 -4.51
CA GLU A 25 22.09 -4.75 -3.91
C GLU A 25 21.28 -3.50 -4.26
N LEU A 26 21.14 -2.58 -3.27
CA LEU A 26 20.59 -1.24 -3.49
C LEU A 26 21.72 -0.23 -3.65
N GLU A 27 21.79 0.39 -4.82
CA GLU A 27 22.72 1.48 -5.13
C GLU A 27 21.97 2.81 -5.06
N PRO A 28 22.37 3.76 -4.17
CA PRO A 28 21.73 5.07 -4.09
C PRO A 28 21.87 5.84 -5.41
N ARG A 29 20.77 6.45 -5.88
CA ARG A 29 20.73 7.25 -7.13
C ARG A 29 20.38 8.70 -6.91
N GLY A 30 19.81 9.04 -5.76
CA GLY A 30 19.49 10.42 -5.44
C GLY A 30 18.36 10.55 -4.44
N ARG A 31 17.98 11.82 -4.19
CA ARG A 31 16.90 12.19 -3.29
C ARG A 31 16.14 13.38 -3.87
N ALA A 32 14.82 13.30 -3.90
CA ALA A 32 13.95 14.39 -4.31
C ALA A 32 13.25 14.99 -3.10
N LYS A 33 13.34 16.31 -2.91
CA LYS A 33 12.59 16.99 -1.85
C LYS A 33 11.10 16.98 -2.17
N ALA A 34 10.29 16.68 -1.17
CA ALA A 34 8.85 16.84 -1.20
C ALA A 34 8.43 17.78 -0.07
N ALA A 35 7.95 17.26 1.03
CA ALA A 35 7.67 18.00 2.28
C ALA A 35 7.57 17.00 3.43
N ALA A 36 7.57 17.50 4.66
CA ALA A 36 7.42 16.67 5.85
C ALA A 36 6.18 15.78 5.76
N GLN A 37 6.31 14.56 6.27
CA GLN A 37 5.28 13.51 6.21
C GLN A 37 4.87 13.10 4.78
N VAL A 38 5.81 13.15 3.83
CA VAL A 38 5.59 12.60 2.49
C VAL A 38 5.32 11.10 2.57
N ALA A 39 4.19 10.67 2.13
CA ALA A 39 3.65 9.32 1.91
C ALA A 39 2.12 9.37 1.97
N PRO A 40 1.44 8.49 1.25
CA PRO A 40 1.88 7.40 0.36
C PRO A 40 2.37 7.86 -0.99
N MET A 41 2.80 6.88 -1.82
CA MET A 41 3.16 7.10 -3.21
C MET A 41 2.35 6.20 -4.14
N ALA A 42 2.06 6.69 -5.35
CA ALA A 42 1.48 5.92 -6.45
C ALA A 42 2.26 6.22 -7.74
N VAL A 43 2.35 5.25 -8.64
CA VAL A 43 3.04 5.40 -9.93
C VAL A 43 2.01 5.37 -11.05
N SER A 44 2.18 6.21 -12.08
CA SER A 44 1.34 6.18 -13.29
C SER A 44 1.45 4.83 -14.00
N PRO A 45 0.40 4.38 -14.73
CA PRO A 45 0.43 3.10 -15.43
C PRO A 45 1.57 2.98 -16.46
N ASP A 46 2.01 4.09 -17.05
CA ASP A 46 3.16 4.16 -17.98
C ASP A 46 4.51 4.26 -17.26
N GLN A 47 4.50 4.27 -15.91
CA GLN A 47 5.67 4.38 -15.04
C GLN A 47 6.50 5.65 -15.18
N ARG A 48 5.96 6.70 -15.81
CA ARG A 48 6.70 7.96 -16.05
C ARG A 48 6.49 9.03 -14.98
N LEU A 49 5.49 8.84 -14.12
CA LEU A 49 5.15 9.79 -13.06
C LEU A 49 4.99 9.10 -11.72
N LEU A 50 5.47 9.76 -10.68
CA LEU A 50 5.28 9.37 -9.29
C LEU A 50 4.48 10.44 -8.58
N TYR A 51 3.39 10.05 -7.94
CA TYR A 51 2.48 10.88 -7.14
C TYR A 51 2.74 10.59 -5.68
N ALA A 52 3.04 11.61 -4.90
CA ALA A 52 3.32 11.49 -3.47
C ALA A 52 2.41 12.41 -2.66
N ALA A 53 1.64 11.87 -1.74
CA ALA A 53 0.88 12.69 -0.81
C ALA A 53 1.79 13.32 0.24
N VAL A 54 1.50 14.55 0.61
CA VAL A 54 2.07 15.25 1.76
C VAL A 54 0.99 15.38 2.82
N ARG A 55 1.23 14.78 3.99
CA ARG A 55 0.26 14.68 5.08
C ARG A 55 0.48 15.71 6.19
N SER A 56 1.47 16.59 6.04
CA SER A 56 1.58 17.85 6.80
C SER A 56 0.75 18.93 6.12
N LYS A 57 0.23 19.88 6.90
CA LYS A 57 -0.52 21.01 6.34
C LYS A 57 0.42 22.03 5.67
N PRO A 58 0.04 22.58 4.50
CA PRO A 58 -1.16 22.29 3.72
C PRO A 58 -1.07 20.91 3.03
N PHE A 59 -2.13 20.10 3.12
CA PHE A 59 -2.17 18.78 2.47
C PHE A 59 -2.09 18.92 0.95
N SER A 60 -1.30 18.07 0.30
CA SER A 60 -1.08 18.18 -1.15
C SER A 60 -0.64 16.86 -1.76
N VAL A 61 -0.72 16.78 -3.08
CA VAL A 61 -0.07 15.76 -3.90
C VAL A 61 1.06 16.44 -4.68
N HIS A 62 2.27 15.95 -4.52
CA HIS A 62 3.42 16.30 -5.31
C HIS A 62 3.59 15.29 -6.43
N VAL A 63 3.72 15.76 -7.66
CA VAL A 63 3.95 14.92 -8.84
C VAL A 63 5.39 15.10 -9.29
N PHE A 64 6.07 13.98 -9.55
CA PHE A 64 7.43 13.94 -10.05
C PHE A 64 7.49 13.19 -11.38
N ARG A 65 8.30 13.68 -12.32
CA ARG A 65 8.67 12.89 -13.50
C ARG A 65 9.78 11.93 -13.13
N ILE A 66 9.67 10.70 -13.65
CA ILE A 66 10.69 9.67 -13.51
C ILE A 66 11.53 9.65 -14.78
N ASP A 67 12.83 9.80 -14.66
CA ASP A 67 13.77 9.54 -15.77
C ASP A 67 14.00 8.04 -15.91
N PRO A 68 13.60 7.40 -17.01
CA PRO A 68 13.76 5.95 -17.18
C PRO A 68 15.22 5.47 -17.20
N ALA A 69 16.15 6.34 -17.58
CA ALA A 69 17.57 5.96 -17.70
C ALA A 69 18.29 5.96 -16.36
N SER A 70 17.92 6.87 -15.45
CA SER A 70 18.61 7.06 -14.16
C SER A 70 17.74 6.78 -12.94
N GLY A 71 16.40 6.72 -13.11
CA GLY A 71 15.43 6.68 -12.01
C GLY A 71 15.27 8.01 -11.29
N ALA A 72 15.94 9.07 -11.74
CA ALA A 72 15.90 10.36 -11.07
C ALA A 72 14.48 10.96 -11.09
N LEU A 73 14.11 11.58 -9.95
CA LEU A 73 12.84 12.29 -9.80
C LEU A 73 13.05 13.78 -10.01
N SER A 74 12.27 14.38 -10.90
CA SER A 74 12.20 15.83 -11.09
C SER A 74 10.79 16.36 -10.77
N PRO A 75 10.64 17.47 -10.03
CA PRO A 75 9.33 18.04 -9.73
C PRO A 75 8.56 18.38 -11.01
N HIS A 76 7.27 18.04 -11.02
CA HIS A 76 6.37 18.33 -12.14
C HIS A 76 5.26 19.30 -11.74
N SER A 77 4.45 18.95 -10.74
CA SER A 77 3.34 19.76 -10.27
C SER A 77 3.01 19.48 -8.80
N VAL A 78 2.26 20.41 -8.20
CA VAL A 78 1.70 20.26 -6.86
C VAL A 78 0.22 20.62 -6.92
N SER A 79 -0.62 19.79 -6.31
CA SER A 79 -2.07 20.03 -6.20
C SER A 79 -2.52 19.88 -4.75
N PRO A 80 -3.44 20.77 -4.27
CA PRO A 80 -3.95 20.67 -2.90
C PRO A 80 -4.79 19.39 -2.72
N LEU A 81 -4.77 18.84 -1.51
CA LEU A 81 -5.71 17.83 -1.04
C LEU A 81 -6.61 18.44 0.03
N ALA A 82 -7.89 18.10 0.00
CA ALA A 82 -8.85 18.54 1.02
C ALA A 82 -8.50 17.99 2.41
N GLU A 83 -7.91 16.79 2.47
CA GLU A 83 -7.61 16.09 3.71
C GLU A 83 -6.31 15.28 3.60
N SER A 84 -5.76 14.90 4.76
CA SER A 84 -4.62 13.98 4.86
C SER A 84 -5.01 12.59 4.37
N CYS A 85 -4.30 12.08 3.35
CA CYS A 85 -4.56 10.79 2.75
C CYS A 85 -3.43 9.81 3.07
N PRO A 86 -3.61 8.79 3.93
CA PRO A 86 -2.63 7.72 4.14
C PRO A 86 -2.56 6.71 2.98
N TYR A 87 -3.38 6.85 1.95
CA TYR A 87 -3.33 6.05 0.74
C TYR A 87 -3.68 6.88 -0.50
N LEU A 88 -2.88 6.71 -1.55
CA LEU A 88 -3.17 7.18 -2.91
C LEU A 88 -3.14 6.02 -3.88
N SER A 89 -3.96 6.07 -4.91
CA SER A 89 -3.84 5.24 -6.09
C SER A 89 -4.34 5.96 -7.33
N LEU A 90 -4.02 5.42 -8.49
CA LEU A 90 -4.57 5.83 -9.78
C LEU A 90 -5.53 4.77 -10.29
N ASP A 91 -6.51 5.18 -11.08
CA ASP A 91 -7.23 4.26 -11.93
C ASP A 91 -6.29 3.63 -12.98
N ARG A 92 -6.71 2.57 -13.65
CA ARG A 92 -5.85 1.86 -14.63
C ARG A 92 -5.53 2.67 -15.88
N THR A 93 -6.25 3.76 -16.13
CA THR A 93 -5.96 4.65 -17.26
C THR A 93 -4.98 5.77 -16.87
N GLY A 94 -4.73 5.96 -15.58
CA GLY A 94 -3.93 7.06 -15.06
C GLY A 94 -4.60 8.43 -15.15
N ARG A 95 -5.91 8.48 -15.43
CA ARG A 95 -6.67 9.72 -15.57
C ARG A 95 -7.43 10.15 -14.33
N THR A 96 -7.50 9.28 -13.33
CA THR A 96 -8.19 9.54 -12.06
C THR A 96 -7.27 9.19 -10.90
N LEU A 97 -7.04 10.14 -10.01
CA LEU A 97 -6.34 9.94 -8.75
C LEU A 97 -7.37 9.75 -7.63
N PHE A 98 -7.17 8.73 -6.83
CA PHE A 98 -7.94 8.44 -5.64
C PHE A 98 -7.12 8.67 -4.38
N GLY A 99 -7.72 9.26 -3.36
CA GLY A 99 -7.18 9.38 -2.01
C GLY A 99 -8.15 8.85 -0.96
N ALA A 100 -7.68 8.08 0.00
CA ALA A 100 -8.46 7.69 1.18
C ALA A 100 -7.99 8.49 2.38
N SER A 101 -8.91 9.13 3.13
CA SER A 101 -8.62 9.88 4.34
C SER A 101 -9.05 9.12 5.58
N TYR A 102 -8.07 8.78 6.42
CA TYR A 102 -8.28 8.06 7.67
C TYR A 102 -8.98 8.94 8.73
N GLY A 103 -8.52 10.19 8.88
CA GLY A 103 -9.02 11.10 9.90
C GLY A 103 -10.38 11.72 9.56
N ALA A 104 -10.61 12.00 8.28
CA ALA A 104 -11.86 12.61 7.81
C ALA A 104 -12.91 11.59 7.37
N HIS A 105 -12.58 10.28 7.32
CA HIS A 105 -13.55 9.22 7.01
C HIS A 105 -14.20 9.36 5.62
N LEU A 106 -13.40 9.74 4.63
CA LEU A 106 -13.86 10.02 3.28
C LEU A 106 -12.85 9.54 2.22
N VAL A 107 -13.29 9.55 0.97
CA VAL A 107 -12.42 9.38 -0.19
C VAL A 107 -12.49 10.63 -1.06
N ILE A 108 -11.37 10.92 -1.74
CA ILE A 108 -11.20 12.05 -2.65
C ILE A 108 -10.94 11.49 -4.04
N VAL A 109 -11.63 12.03 -5.04
CA VAL A 109 -11.44 11.72 -6.45
C VAL A 109 -11.00 12.99 -7.17
N LYS A 110 -9.88 12.94 -7.89
CA LYS A 110 -9.34 14.06 -8.64
C LYS A 110 -9.01 13.66 -10.07
N ASP A 111 -9.19 14.57 -11.01
CA ASP A 111 -8.79 14.37 -12.39
C ASP A 111 -7.28 14.50 -12.54
N VAL A 112 -6.73 13.68 -13.45
CA VAL A 112 -5.34 13.76 -13.90
C VAL A 112 -5.34 14.17 -15.36
N GLY A 113 -4.68 15.29 -15.66
CA GLY A 113 -4.54 15.82 -17.00
C GLY A 113 -3.67 14.94 -17.92
N SER A 114 -3.68 15.23 -19.21
CA SER A 114 -2.85 14.51 -20.19
C SER A 114 -1.36 14.67 -19.98
N ASP A 115 -0.94 15.73 -19.30
CA ASP A 115 0.45 15.97 -18.89
C ASP A 115 0.82 15.26 -17.57
N GLY A 116 -0.18 14.64 -16.88
CA GLY A 116 -0.05 13.96 -15.61
C GLY A 116 -0.23 14.88 -14.38
N GLY A 117 -0.50 16.16 -14.60
CA GLY A 117 -0.84 17.11 -13.52
C GLY A 117 -2.19 16.75 -12.88
N VAL A 118 -2.28 16.90 -11.54
CA VAL A 118 -3.52 16.66 -10.80
C VAL A 118 -4.34 17.95 -10.74
N ALA A 119 -5.62 17.88 -11.05
CA ALA A 119 -6.54 19.03 -11.00
C ALA A 119 -6.53 19.69 -9.63
N LEU A 120 -6.70 21.02 -9.56
CA LEU A 120 -6.74 21.76 -8.30
C LEU A 120 -7.95 21.37 -7.46
N GLU A 121 -9.12 21.26 -8.10
CA GLU A 121 -10.36 20.90 -7.43
C GLU A 121 -10.57 19.37 -7.41
N ALA A 122 -11.27 18.89 -6.39
CA ALA A 122 -11.69 17.50 -6.35
C ALA A 122 -12.95 17.31 -7.21
N ARG A 123 -12.97 16.27 -8.05
CA ARG A 123 -14.19 15.86 -8.77
C ARG A 123 -15.27 15.39 -7.79
N GLN A 124 -14.84 14.62 -6.77
CA GLN A 124 -15.73 14.12 -5.73
C GLN A 124 -15.01 14.07 -4.38
N VAL A 125 -15.76 14.31 -3.31
CA VAL A 125 -15.38 14.05 -1.92
C VAL A 125 -16.54 13.26 -1.32
N ILE A 126 -16.32 11.98 -1.01
CA ILE A 126 -17.38 11.04 -0.66
C ILE A 126 -17.17 10.52 0.76
N PRO A 127 -18.08 10.78 1.71
CA PRO A 127 -18.05 10.14 3.03
C PRO A 127 -18.17 8.62 2.93
N VAL A 128 -17.40 7.90 3.76
CA VAL A 128 -17.42 6.43 3.86
C VAL A 128 -17.40 6.01 5.33
N GLY A 129 -17.17 4.74 5.59
CA GLY A 129 -17.01 4.24 6.96
C GLY A 129 -15.77 4.85 7.67
N ARG A 130 -15.78 4.77 9.00
CA ARG A 130 -14.69 5.34 9.81
C ARG A 130 -13.33 4.76 9.45
N ASN A 131 -12.33 5.65 9.41
CA ASN A 131 -10.93 5.31 9.19
C ASN A 131 -10.68 4.60 7.84
N ALA A 132 -11.18 5.19 6.74
CA ALA A 132 -10.83 4.73 5.39
C ALA A 132 -9.30 4.73 5.23
N HIS A 133 -8.72 3.56 4.94
CA HIS A 133 -7.27 3.42 4.98
C HIS A 133 -6.61 3.13 3.63
N ALA A 134 -7.36 2.62 2.67
CA ALA A 134 -6.91 2.41 1.30
C ALA A 134 -8.06 2.67 0.31
N ILE A 135 -7.72 2.85 -0.95
CA ILE A 135 -8.64 2.95 -2.08
C ILE A 135 -7.93 2.42 -3.31
N LEU A 136 -8.50 1.44 -3.98
CA LEU A 136 -7.84 0.79 -5.11
C LEU A 136 -8.86 0.31 -6.14
N ALA A 137 -8.60 0.65 -7.42
CA ALA A 137 -9.37 0.11 -8.55
C ALA A 137 -9.00 -1.34 -8.82
N ASP A 138 -9.98 -2.16 -9.13
CA ASP A 138 -9.79 -3.54 -9.56
C ASP A 138 -9.06 -3.59 -10.93
N ARG A 139 -8.65 -4.78 -11.35
CA ARG A 139 -7.91 -4.90 -12.61
C ARG A 139 -8.74 -4.65 -13.86
N SER A 140 -10.07 -4.73 -13.75
CA SER A 140 -10.98 -4.39 -14.84
C SER A 140 -11.20 -2.88 -15.00
N ASN A 141 -10.77 -2.08 -14.04
CA ASN A 141 -11.02 -0.63 -13.94
C ASN A 141 -12.50 -0.26 -13.90
N ARG A 142 -13.37 -1.20 -13.46
CA ARG A 142 -14.82 -0.97 -13.33
C ARG A 142 -15.28 -0.78 -11.88
N PHE A 143 -14.48 -1.26 -10.94
CA PHE A 143 -14.84 -1.22 -9.53
C PHE A 143 -13.67 -0.71 -8.68
N VAL A 144 -14.00 0.00 -7.61
CA VAL A 144 -13.05 0.53 -6.62
C VAL A 144 -13.46 0.08 -5.24
N PHE A 145 -12.49 -0.32 -4.41
CA PHE A 145 -12.76 -0.82 -3.07
C PHE A 145 -12.01 -0.01 -2.01
N VAL A 146 -12.72 0.30 -0.92
CA VAL A 146 -12.24 1.12 0.18
C VAL A 146 -12.43 0.38 1.50
N PRO A 147 -11.37 -0.18 2.10
CA PRO A 147 -11.44 -0.74 3.44
C PRO A 147 -11.51 0.38 4.48
N CYS A 148 -12.50 0.29 5.38
CA CYS A 148 -12.75 1.22 6.46
C CYS A 148 -12.48 0.55 7.79
N LEU A 149 -11.30 0.81 8.35
CA LEU A 149 -10.73 0.12 9.51
C LEU A 149 -11.63 0.23 10.76
N GLY A 150 -12.16 1.42 11.01
CA GLY A 150 -12.94 1.70 12.22
C GLY A 150 -14.40 1.22 12.19
N THR A 151 -14.88 0.73 11.05
CA THR A 151 -16.24 0.16 10.91
C THR A 151 -16.23 -1.30 10.50
N ASP A 152 -15.05 -1.91 10.35
CA ASP A 152 -14.92 -3.30 9.86
C ASP A 152 -15.70 -3.55 8.56
N GLN A 153 -15.58 -2.63 7.59
CA GLN A 153 -16.32 -2.70 6.33
C GLN A 153 -15.44 -2.43 5.13
N ILE A 154 -15.82 -2.96 3.99
CA ILE A 154 -15.29 -2.61 2.67
C ILE A 154 -16.39 -1.90 1.90
N PHE A 155 -16.14 -0.69 1.42
CA PHE A 155 -17.04 0.08 0.57
C PHE A 155 -16.68 -0.16 -0.90
N PRO A 156 -17.53 -0.89 -1.65
CA PRO A 156 -17.38 -1.03 -3.09
C PRO A 156 -17.99 0.16 -3.81
N PHE A 157 -17.38 0.55 -4.93
CA PHE A 157 -17.89 1.58 -5.85
C PHE A 157 -17.85 1.06 -7.28
N ALA A 158 -18.81 1.43 -8.10
CA ALA A 158 -18.66 1.38 -9.55
C ALA A 158 -17.86 2.61 -10.01
N LEU A 159 -16.92 2.41 -10.93
CA LEU A 159 -16.12 3.47 -11.56
C LEU A 159 -16.69 3.75 -12.95
N GLU A 160 -17.27 4.92 -13.15
CA GLU A 160 -17.94 5.32 -14.38
C GLU A 160 -17.45 6.72 -14.80
N GLY A 161 -16.72 6.80 -15.92
CA GLY A 161 -16.21 8.07 -16.44
C GLY A 161 -15.32 8.85 -15.46
N GLY A 162 -14.56 8.16 -14.62
CA GLY A 162 -13.71 8.77 -13.58
C GLY A 162 -14.45 9.15 -12.30
N SER A 163 -15.75 8.88 -12.20
CA SER A 163 -16.58 9.12 -11.01
C SER A 163 -16.90 7.81 -10.29
N LEU A 164 -17.04 7.90 -8.97
CA LEU A 164 -17.39 6.78 -8.11
C LEU A 164 -18.88 6.81 -7.75
N ARG A 165 -19.56 5.70 -7.97
CA ARG A 165 -20.94 5.46 -7.53
C ARG A 165 -20.94 4.41 -6.44
N THR A 166 -21.41 4.79 -5.26
CA THR A 166 -21.39 3.95 -4.05
C THR A 166 -22.22 2.68 -4.21
N GLY A 167 -21.65 1.54 -3.88
CA GLY A 167 -22.33 0.26 -3.74
C GLY A 167 -22.68 -0.05 -2.28
N LYS A 168 -23.24 -1.23 -2.03
CA LYS A 168 -23.57 -1.68 -0.68
C LYS A 168 -22.30 -2.10 0.07
N PRO A 169 -22.00 -1.53 1.25
CA PRO A 169 -20.84 -1.94 2.04
C PRO A 169 -20.90 -3.42 2.43
N VAL A 170 -19.73 -4.05 2.43
CA VAL A 170 -19.53 -5.45 2.82
C VAL A 170 -18.93 -5.48 4.22
N ALA A 171 -19.63 -6.11 5.16
CA ALA A 171 -19.14 -6.26 6.52
C ALA A 171 -18.05 -7.33 6.59
N MET A 172 -17.04 -7.09 7.40
CA MET A 172 -16.04 -8.06 7.83
C MET A 172 -16.29 -8.46 9.29
N LYS A 173 -15.58 -9.47 9.75
CA LYS A 173 -15.66 -9.89 11.16
C LYS A 173 -15.32 -8.71 12.07
N PRO A 174 -16.12 -8.41 13.10
CA PRO A 174 -15.85 -7.32 14.04
C PRO A 174 -14.45 -7.40 14.66
N GLY A 175 -13.76 -6.27 14.75
CA GLY A 175 -12.41 -6.16 15.27
C GLY A 175 -11.31 -6.56 14.29
N THR A 176 -11.61 -6.81 13.02
CA THR A 176 -10.59 -7.09 11.99
C THR A 176 -9.76 -5.86 11.68
N GLY A 177 -10.38 -4.69 11.57
CA GLY A 177 -9.72 -3.46 11.15
C GLY A 177 -9.15 -3.53 9.73
N PRO A 178 -9.99 -3.67 8.68
CA PRO A 178 -9.51 -3.77 7.30
C PRO A 178 -8.71 -2.53 6.90
N ARG A 179 -7.51 -2.76 6.36
CA ARG A 179 -6.51 -1.69 6.15
C ARG A 179 -6.08 -1.54 4.69
N HIS A 180 -5.24 -2.42 4.21
CA HIS A 180 -4.76 -2.45 2.83
C HIS A 180 -5.33 -3.68 2.12
N LEU A 181 -5.31 -3.65 0.80
CA LEU A 181 -5.85 -4.70 -0.04
C LEU A 181 -5.01 -4.96 -1.28
N SER A 182 -5.12 -6.15 -1.84
CA SER A 182 -4.42 -6.54 -3.06
C SER A 182 -5.31 -7.46 -3.89
N PHE A 183 -5.30 -7.28 -5.24
CA PHE A 183 -6.05 -8.14 -6.16
C PHE A 183 -5.18 -9.27 -6.71
N SER A 184 -5.75 -10.45 -6.91
CA SER A 184 -5.12 -11.50 -7.71
C SER A 184 -4.85 -11.02 -9.15
N ALA A 185 -3.87 -11.63 -9.82
CA ALA A 185 -3.49 -11.23 -11.17
C ALA A 185 -4.64 -11.38 -12.18
N ASP A 186 -5.50 -12.36 -11.99
CA ASP A 186 -6.68 -12.66 -12.80
C ASP A 186 -7.97 -11.95 -12.37
N ASN A 187 -7.87 -11.08 -11.36
CA ASN A 187 -8.99 -10.31 -10.79
C ASN A 187 -10.12 -11.15 -10.16
N ARG A 188 -9.89 -12.43 -9.88
CA ARG A 188 -10.91 -13.29 -9.26
C ARG A 188 -10.99 -13.16 -7.74
N PHE A 189 -9.91 -12.69 -7.12
CA PHE A 189 -9.81 -12.58 -5.68
C PHE A 189 -9.33 -11.21 -5.23
N LEU A 190 -9.88 -10.77 -4.11
CA LEU A 190 -9.44 -9.63 -3.33
C LEU A 190 -8.95 -10.11 -1.96
N TYR A 191 -7.72 -9.75 -1.61
CA TYR A 191 -7.11 -10.02 -0.31
C TYR A 191 -7.12 -8.75 0.53
N VAL A 192 -7.67 -8.82 1.73
CA VAL A 192 -7.80 -7.68 2.64
C VAL A 192 -7.07 -7.97 3.95
N LEU A 193 -6.11 -7.13 4.27
CA LEU A 193 -5.34 -7.23 5.52
C LEU A 193 -6.08 -6.56 6.66
N GLY A 194 -6.27 -7.28 7.76
CA GLY A 194 -6.76 -6.76 9.04
C GLY A 194 -5.61 -6.20 9.88
N GLU A 195 -5.60 -4.88 10.12
CA GLU A 195 -4.58 -4.24 10.95
C GLU A 195 -4.54 -4.79 12.37
N LEU A 196 -5.73 -5.08 12.92
CA LEU A 196 -5.90 -5.40 14.34
C LEU A 196 -5.79 -6.90 14.64
N THR A 197 -6.04 -7.75 13.65
CA THR A 197 -6.00 -9.22 13.82
C THR A 197 -4.78 -9.86 13.20
N GLY A 198 -4.06 -9.16 12.31
CA GLY A 198 -2.99 -9.77 11.52
C GLY A 198 -3.49 -10.86 10.57
N SER A 199 -4.79 -10.91 10.30
CA SER A 199 -5.36 -11.86 9.35
C SER A 199 -5.46 -11.25 7.95
N VAL A 200 -5.39 -12.12 6.94
CA VAL A 200 -5.74 -11.77 5.56
C VAL A 200 -7.02 -12.50 5.19
N THR A 201 -8.08 -11.74 4.91
CA THR A 201 -9.36 -12.29 4.44
C THR A 201 -9.37 -12.28 2.92
N THR A 202 -9.64 -13.44 2.33
CA THR A 202 -9.83 -13.62 0.88
C THR A 202 -11.29 -13.50 0.55
N PHE A 203 -11.60 -12.64 -0.42
CA PHE A 203 -12.93 -12.56 -1.05
C PHE A 203 -12.83 -13.01 -2.50
N SER A 204 -13.81 -13.78 -2.98
CA SER A 204 -14.04 -13.90 -4.42
C SER A 204 -14.68 -12.63 -4.95
N LEU A 205 -14.22 -12.19 -6.13
CA LEU A 205 -14.67 -10.97 -6.80
C LEU A 205 -15.36 -11.32 -8.11
N LYS A 206 -16.63 -10.95 -8.22
CA LYS A 206 -17.40 -11.13 -9.47
C LYS A 206 -18.28 -9.91 -9.69
N GLU A 207 -18.07 -9.19 -10.79
CA GLU A 207 -18.85 -8.00 -11.17
C GLU A 207 -19.01 -6.99 -10.00
N GLY A 208 -17.90 -6.71 -9.29
CA GLY A 208 -17.89 -5.80 -8.14
C GLY A 208 -18.46 -6.36 -6.83
N LEU A 209 -19.03 -7.56 -6.86
CA LEU A 209 -19.54 -8.24 -5.67
C LEU A 209 -18.44 -9.05 -4.99
N LEU A 210 -18.36 -8.93 -3.66
CA LEU A 210 -17.43 -9.66 -2.81
C LEU A 210 -18.17 -10.75 -2.03
N SER A 211 -17.61 -11.97 -2.04
CA SER A 211 -18.06 -13.06 -1.19
C SER A 211 -16.86 -13.64 -0.45
N GLU A 212 -16.93 -13.71 0.88
CA GLU A 212 -15.84 -14.23 1.70
C GLU A 212 -15.58 -15.71 1.38
N VAL A 213 -14.30 -16.03 1.16
CA VAL A 213 -13.84 -17.41 0.87
C VAL A 213 -13.21 -18.03 2.11
N ALA A 214 -12.31 -17.29 2.75
CA ALA A 214 -11.54 -17.73 3.91
C ALA A 214 -10.82 -16.58 4.56
N SER A 215 -10.35 -16.79 5.79
CA SER A 215 -9.39 -15.92 6.46
C SER A 215 -8.21 -16.75 6.94
N ALA A 216 -6.98 -16.27 6.67
CA ALA A 216 -5.74 -16.86 7.16
C ALA A 216 -5.08 -15.90 8.14
N ALA A 217 -4.72 -16.40 9.32
CA ALA A 217 -4.04 -15.60 10.34
C ALA A 217 -2.53 -15.71 10.19
N MET A 218 -1.80 -14.64 10.52
CA MET A 218 -0.38 -14.70 10.82
C MET A 218 -0.19 -15.52 12.09
N THR A 219 0.77 -16.45 12.07
CA THR A 219 1.16 -17.12 13.31
C THR A 219 2.08 -16.20 14.09
N THR A 220 1.60 -15.68 15.19
CA THR A 220 2.31 -14.73 16.05
C THR A 220 1.95 -14.95 17.52
N SER A 221 2.86 -14.56 18.43
CA SER A 221 2.59 -14.50 19.86
C SER A 221 1.84 -13.22 20.30
N LEU A 222 1.63 -12.30 19.35
CA LEU A 222 0.91 -11.06 19.61
C LEU A 222 -0.59 -11.34 19.73
N ARG A 223 -1.28 -10.54 20.53
CA ARG A 223 -2.73 -10.62 20.67
C ARG A 223 -3.43 -9.68 19.69
N PRO A 224 -4.69 -9.93 19.33
CA PRO A 224 -5.47 -8.98 18.56
C PRO A 224 -5.50 -7.60 19.19
N GLY A 225 -5.33 -6.55 18.39
CA GLY A 225 -5.40 -5.17 18.85
C GLY A 225 -6.83 -4.74 19.16
N ALA A 226 -6.97 -3.71 20.00
CA ALA A 226 -8.28 -3.16 20.32
C ALA A 226 -8.95 -2.51 19.09
N PRO A 227 -10.29 -2.61 18.97
CA PRO A 227 -11.04 -1.89 17.94
C PRO A 227 -10.78 -0.38 17.98
N ARG A 228 -10.84 0.29 16.82
CA ARG A 228 -10.64 1.73 16.73
C ARG A 228 -11.95 2.48 16.92
N GLY A 229 -11.96 3.47 17.78
CA GLY A 229 -13.11 4.33 18.03
C GLY A 229 -12.77 5.42 19.04
N PRO A 230 -13.69 6.36 19.30
CA PRO A 230 -13.46 7.44 20.27
C PRO A 230 -13.12 6.92 21.68
N ASP A 231 -13.78 5.82 22.08
CA ASP A 231 -13.64 5.21 23.40
C ASP A 231 -12.70 3.99 23.42
N ALA A 232 -11.96 3.76 22.31
CA ALA A 232 -11.06 2.63 22.24
C ALA A 232 -9.86 2.81 23.18
N PRO A 233 -9.46 1.76 23.92
CA PRO A 233 -8.27 1.83 24.76
C PRO A 233 -7.02 2.07 23.88
N PRO A 234 -5.97 2.69 24.43
CA PRO A 234 -4.71 2.83 23.73
C PRO A 234 -4.16 1.46 23.32
N ARG A 235 -3.56 1.39 22.13
CA ARG A 235 -2.87 0.19 21.67
C ARG A 235 -1.68 -0.11 22.60
N GLU A 236 -1.54 -1.35 23.05
CA GLU A 236 -0.34 -1.82 23.72
C GLU A 236 0.73 -2.19 22.71
N ARG A 237 1.68 -1.26 22.52
CA ARG A 237 2.65 -1.28 21.41
C ARG A 237 3.55 -2.53 21.35
N ASP A 238 3.71 -3.22 22.46
CA ASP A 238 4.59 -4.39 22.57
C ASP A 238 3.83 -5.73 22.57
N LYS A 239 2.49 -5.68 22.54
CA LYS A 239 1.65 -6.87 22.69
C LYS A 239 0.61 -7.01 21.59
N ASP A 240 0.12 -5.88 21.05
CA ASP A 240 -0.98 -5.89 20.10
C ASP A 240 -0.46 -6.00 18.66
N VAL A 241 -1.07 -6.87 17.88
CA VAL A 241 -0.87 -6.92 16.42
C VAL A 241 -1.08 -5.55 15.81
N TRP A 242 -0.21 -5.18 14.90
CA TRP A 242 -0.27 -3.94 14.15
C TRP A 242 0.17 -4.14 12.70
N ALA A 243 -0.59 -4.93 11.96
CA ALA A 243 -0.29 -5.22 10.56
C ALA A 243 -0.38 -3.95 9.69
N ALA A 244 0.38 -3.89 8.59
CA ALA A 244 0.46 -2.67 7.80
C ALA A 244 0.22 -2.87 6.32
N ASP A 245 1.07 -3.54 5.60
CA ASP A 245 1.07 -3.59 4.14
C ASP A 245 0.85 -5.00 3.60
N ILE A 246 0.40 -5.10 2.35
CA ILE A 246 0.07 -6.37 1.70
C ILE A 246 0.36 -6.30 0.21
N HIS A 247 1.16 -7.25 -0.29
CA HIS A 247 1.47 -7.39 -1.71
C HIS A 247 1.52 -8.86 -2.14
N LEU A 248 1.08 -9.12 -3.37
CA LEU A 248 1.26 -10.39 -4.07
C LEU A 248 2.54 -10.36 -4.91
N THR A 249 3.19 -11.50 -5.08
CA THR A 249 4.19 -11.66 -6.13
C THR A 249 3.57 -11.45 -7.50
N PRO A 250 4.33 -10.99 -8.51
CA PRO A 250 3.79 -10.76 -9.87
C PRO A 250 3.17 -12.01 -10.50
N ASP A 251 3.68 -13.20 -10.18
CA ASP A 251 3.14 -14.50 -10.59
C ASP A 251 1.91 -14.96 -9.79
N GLY A 252 1.55 -14.24 -8.74
CA GLY A 252 0.41 -14.51 -7.87
C GLY A 252 0.55 -15.72 -6.95
N ARG A 253 1.74 -16.35 -6.86
CA ARG A 253 1.96 -17.56 -6.07
C ARG A 253 2.10 -17.32 -4.58
N PHE A 254 2.58 -16.15 -4.20
CA PHE A 254 2.85 -15.80 -2.80
C PHE A 254 2.28 -14.43 -2.46
N LEU A 255 1.88 -14.30 -1.22
CA LEU A 255 1.39 -13.05 -0.64
C LEU A 255 2.22 -12.73 0.60
N TYR A 256 2.63 -11.48 0.73
CA TYR A 256 3.38 -10.99 1.89
C TYR A 256 2.63 -9.87 2.59
N THR A 257 2.82 -9.80 3.91
CA THR A 257 2.31 -8.70 4.74
C THR A 257 3.41 -8.24 5.70
N SER A 258 3.34 -6.98 6.14
CA SER A 258 4.22 -6.47 7.20
C SER A 258 3.49 -6.38 8.53
N GLU A 259 4.19 -6.67 9.63
CA GLU A 259 3.69 -6.61 11.00
C GLU A 259 4.64 -5.73 11.85
N ARG A 260 4.10 -4.59 12.33
CA ARG A 260 4.89 -3.50 12.90
C ARG A 260 5.33 -3.72 14.34
N THR A 261 4.60 -4.50 15.13
CA THR A 261 4.92 -4.79 16.53
C THR A 261 6.03 -5.81 16.65
N GLY A 262 5.94 -6.92 15.90
CA GLY A 262 6.95 -7.98 15.86
C GLY A 262 8.11 -7.69 14.91
N ASN A 263 8.09 -6.55 14.18
CA ASN A 263 9.12 -6.17 13.21
C ASN A 263 9.38 -7.27 12.17
N SER A 264 8.33 -7.77 11.54
CA SER A 264 8.42 -8.92 10.65
C SER A 264 7.66 -8.75 9.33
N LEU A 265 8.09 -9.51 8.33
CA LEU A 265 7.37 -9.79 7.11
C LEU A 265 6.79 -11.20 7.20
N CYS A 266 5.51 -11.32 6.93
CA CYS A 266 4.77 -12.58 6.98
C CYS A 266 4.47 -13.09 5.58
N ALA A 267 4.70 -14.37 5.31
CA ALA A 267 4.59 -14.99 4.00
C ALA A 267 3.47 -16.03 3.96
N PHE A 268 2.73 -16.03 2.87
CA PHE A 268 1.66 -17.00 2.58
C PHE A 268 1.81 -17.55 1.16
N ARG A 269 1.50 -18.83 0.98
CA ARG A 269 1.27 -19.45 -0.33
C ARG A 269 -0.17 -19.22 -0.74
N VAL A 270 -0.37 -18.88 -2.00
CA VAL A 270 -1.70 -18.67 -2.60
C VAL A 270 -2.09 -19.92 -3.38
N ASP A 271 -3.26 -20.47 -3.09
CA ASP A 271 -3.90 -21.44 -3.97
C ASP A 271 -4.60 -20.71 -5.12
N ALA A 272 -4.10 -20.90 -6.33
CA ALA A 272 -4.56 -20.14 -7.50
C ALA A 272 -6.03 -20.45 -7.88
N GLN A 273 -6.59 -21.61 -7.51
CA GLN A 273 -7.96 -21.98 -7.85
C GLN A 273 -8.97 -21.42 -6.86
N SER A 274 -8.69 -21.54 -5.57
CA SER A 274 -9.60 -21.15 -4.50
C SER A 274 -9.30 -19.77 -3.87
N GLY A 275 -8.12 -19.19 -4.16
CA GLY A 275 -7.65 -17.97 -3.51
C GLY A 275 -7.25 -18.15 -2.04
N ARG A 276 -7.31 -19.38 -1.49
CA ARG A 276 -6.97 -19.63 -0.09
C ARG A 276 -5.48 -19.43 0.16
N LEU A 277 -5.18 -18.97 1.36
CA LEU A 277 -3.82 -18.71 1.81
C LEU A 277 -3.37 -19.79 2.78
N THR A 278 -2.13 -20.27 2.62
CA THR A 278 -1.46 -21.16 3.55
C THR A 278 -0.23 -20.45 4.12
N TRP A 279 -0.13 -20.42 5.45
CA TRP A 279 1.00 -19.82 6.15
C TRP A 279 2.32 -20.49 5.79
N ILE A 280 3.36 -19.70 5.49
CA ILE A 280 4.72 -20.16 5.24
C ILE A 280 5.60 -19.85 6.45
N GLY A 281 5.62 -18.59 6.90
CA GLY A 281 6.50 -18.17 7.97
C GLY A 281 6.56 -16.65 8.15
N ALA A 282 7.28 -16.23 9.19
CA ALA A 282 7.61 -14.83 9.43
C ALA A 282 9.14 -14.64 9.42
N THR A 283 9.60 -13.55 8.81
CA THR A 283 11.01 -13.20 8.70
C THR A 283 11.22 -11.83 9.36
N PRO A 284 12.19 -11.70 10.30
CA PRO A 284 12.55 -10.42 10.87
C PRO A 284 12.99 -9.41 9.80
N THR A 285 12.63 -8.14 9.99
CA THR A 285 12.98 -7.06 9.08
C THR A 285 13.21 -5.76 9.86
N GLU A 286 13.02 -4.62 9.21
CA GLU A 286 13.19 -3.28 9.76
C GLU A 286 12.31 -3.04 10.99
N LYS A 287 12.72 -2.10 11.84
CA LYS A 287 11.95 -1.72 13.01
C LYS A 287 10.68 -0.95 12.61
N GLN A 288 9.51 -1.46 13.04
CA GLN A 288 8.19 -0.93 12.70
C GLN A 288 7.96 -0.86 11.17
N PRO A 289 8.01 -2.01 10.46
CA PRO A 289 7.92 -2.06 9.00
C PRO A 289 6.51 -1.68 8.55
N ARG A 290 6.39 -0.53 7.86
CA ARG A 290 5.08 -0.03 7.42
C ARG A 290 4.82 -0.25 5.95
N GLY A 291 5.83 -0.05 5.10
CA GLY A 291 5.73 -0.22 3.66
C GLY A 291 6.84 -1.13 3.14
N PHE A 292 6.51 -1.93 2.15
CA PHE A 292 7.45 -2.73 1.38
C PHE A 292 6.98 -2.84 -0.06
N ALA A 293 7.87 -3.24 -0.96
CA ALA A 293 7.51 -3.55 -2.34
C ALA A 293 8.24 -4.80 -2.80
N ILE A 294 7.66 -5.48 -3.79
CA ILE A 294 8.25 -6.65 -4.47
C ILE A 294 8.69 -6.20 -5.85
N ASP A 295 9.88 -6.60 -6.27
CA ASP A 295 10.38 -6.27 -7.60
C ASP A 295 9.51 -6.92 -8.70
N PRO A 296 9.39 -6.32 -9.88
CA PRO A 296 8.57 -6.86 -10.96
C PRO A 296 8.99 -8.26 -11.44
N GLY A 297 10.21 -8.68 -11.14
CA GLY A 297 10.68 -10.06 -11.40
C GLY A 297 10.29 -11.06 -10.31
N GLY A 298 9.75 -10.61 -9.17
CA GLY A 298 9.35 -11.47 -8.05
C GLY A 298 10.51 -12.12 -7.32
N LYS A 299 11.73 -11.57 -7.42
CA LYS A 299 12.95 -12.13 -6.83
C LYS A 299 13.32 -11.52 -5.48
N TYR A 300 12.96 -10.27 -5.29
CA TYR A 300 13.34 -9.49 -4.12
C TYR A 300 12.16 -8.73 -3.54
N LEU A 301 12.16 -8.60 -2.24
CA LEU A 301 11.28 -7.73 -1.47
C LEU A 301 12.14 -6.69 -0.76
N VAL A 302 11.81 -5.41 -0.89
CA VAL A 302 12.47 -4.31 -0.17
C VAL A 302 11.52 -3.74 0.86
N ALA A 303 11.95 -3.75 2.13
CA ALA A 303 11.18 -3.22 3.26
C ALA A 303 11.83 -1.96 3.85
N SER A 304 10.97 -1.04 4.31
CA SER A 304 11.35 0.13 5.10
C SER A 304 10.68 0.11 6.47
N GLY A 305 11.29 0.74 7.47
CA GLY A 305 10.73 0.84 8.81
C GLY A 305 10.62 2.28 9.30
N GLU A 306 9.47 2.63 9.90
CA GLU A 306 9.24 3.97 10.46
C GLU A 306 10.24 4.35 11.57
N LYS A 307 10.86 3.35 12.20
CA LYS A 307 11.82 3.50 13.30
C LYS A 307 13.22 2.98 12.95
N SER A 308 13.47 2.74 11.65
CA SER A 308 14.78 2.41 11.09
C SER A 308 15.35 3.58 10.29
N THR A 309 16.67 3.54 10.09
CA THR A 309 17.37 4.39 9.12
C THR A 309 18.03 3.54 8.03
N THR A 310 17.60 2.30 7.93
CA THR A 310 18.02 1.31 6.94
C THR A 310 16.82 0.80 6.15
N LEU A 311 17.13 0.14 5.04
CA LEU A 311 16.20 -0.65 4.23
C LEU A 311 16.70 -2.08 4.25
N SER A 312 15.81 -3.05 4.26
CA SER A 312 16.18 -4.47 4.14
C SER A 312 15.74 -5.04 2.80
N VAL A 313 16.67 -5.71 2.11
CA VAL A 313 16.40 -6.48 0.89
C VAL A 313 16.36 -7.96 1.24
N HIS A 314 15.23 -8.60 0.97
CA HIS A 314 14.99 -10.03 1.19
C HIS A 314 14.89 -10.74 -0.17
N ALA A 315 15.66 -11.82 -0.35
CA ALA A 315 15.45 -12.69 -1.50
C ALA A 315 14.18 -13.54 -1.29
N ILE A 316 13.40 -13.70 -2.35
CA ILE A 316 12.19 -14.54 -2.35
C ILE A 316 12.58 -15.93 -2.85
N GLY A 317 12.42 -16.94 -2.01
CA GLY A 317 12.66 -18.34 -2.35
C GLY A 317 11.59 -18.92 -3.28
N GLY A 318 11.92 -19.98 -4.00
CA GLY A 318 10.97 -20.67 -4.88
C GLY A 318 9.78 -21.30 -4.16
N ASP A 319 9.86 -21.48 -2.85
CA ASP A 319 8.80 -21.92 -1.94
C ASP A 319 8.02 -20.76 -1.29
N GLY A 320 8.45 -19.52 -1.51
CA GLY A 320 7.88 -18.30 -0.95
C GLY A 320 8.46 -17.87 0.38
N SER A 321 9.43 -18.61 0.93
CA SER A 321 10.16 -18.15 2.11
C SER A 321 11.01 -16.91 1.78
N LEU A 322 11.21 -16.04 2.77
CA LEU A 322 12.10 -14.88 2.64
C LEU A 322 13.47 -15.20 3.24
N GLY A 323 14.52 -14.92 2.49
CA GLY A 323 15.87 -14.91 3.00
C GLY A 323 16.07 -13.84 4.08
N ALA A 324 17.14 -13.95 4.86
CA ALA A 324 17.53 -12.94 5.84
C ALA A 324 17.67 -11.55 5.15
N GLY A 325 17.17 -10.50 5.79
CA GLY A 325 17.28 -9.14 5.28
C GLY A 325 18.72 -8.66 5.20
N ARG A 326 19.14 -8.20 4.02
CA ARG A 326 20.41 -7.48 3.84
C ARG A 326 20.17 -5.99 4.05
N PRO A 327 20.84 -5.35 5.03
CA PRO A 327 20.61 -3.95 5.32
C PRO A 327 21.35 -3.03 4.34
N PHE A 328 20.68 -1.92 3.96
CA PHE A 328 21.22 -0.83 3.16
C PHE A 328 20.89 0.53 3.80
N PRO A 329 21.73 1.56 3.63
CA PRO A 329 21.43 2.89 4.14
C PRO A 329 20.11 3.42 3.60
N GLY A 330 19.25 3.92 4.48
CA GLY A 330 17.95 4.52 4.17
C GLY A 330 17.87 5.98 4.62
N GLY A 331 16.67 6.46 4.90
CA GLY A 331 16.36 7.75 5.50
C GLY A 331 15.50 7.59 6.76
N LYS A 332 15.08 8.69 7.36
CA LYS A 332 14.27 8.70 8.58
C LYS A 332 12.77 8.63 8.26
N GLY A 333 12.05 7.82 9.03
CA GLY A 333 10.61 7.67 8.87
C GLY A 333 10.22 6.98 7.56
N GLY A 334 11.01 5.99 7.10
CA GLY A 334 10.71 5.21 5.90
C GLY A 334 9.37 4.48 6.06
N ASN A 335 8.35 4.88 5.29
CA ASN A 335 6.99 4.37 5.50
C ASN A 335 6.25 3.97 4.22
N TRP A 336 6.83 4.16 3.06
CA TRP A 336 6.29 3.72 1.78
C TRP A 336 7.40 3.34 0.83
N VAL A 337 7.26 2.21 0.17
CA VAL A 337 8.18 1.73 -0.87
C VAL A 337 7.40 1.45 -2.14
N THR A 338 7.93 1.87 -3.28
CA THR A 338 7.40 1.48 -4.60
C THR A 338 8.54 1.22 -5.57
N MET A 339 8.28 0.43 -6.60
CA MET A 339 9.28 0.05 -7.60
C MET A 339 8.75 0.23 -9.01
N VAL A 340 9.66 0.56 -9.92
CA VAL A 340 9.40 0.62 -11.36
C VAL A 340 10.54 -0.08 -12.11
N SER A 341 10.23 -0.64 -13.29
CA SER A 341 11.22 -1.26 -14.17
C SER A 341 11.02 -0.80 -15.60
N PHE A 342 12.11 -0.39 -16.27
CA PHE A 342 12.11 0.13 -17.64
C PHE A 342 12.93 -0.77 -18.55
#